data_35875bf219d20624cdca8b81afc93150
#
_entry.id   35875bf219d20624cdca8b81afc93150
#
_cell.length_a   1.000
_cell.length_b   1.000
_cell.length_c   1.000
_cell.angle_alpha   90.00
_cell.angle_beta   90.00
_cell.angle_gamma   90.00
#
_symmetry.space_group_name_H-M   'P 1'
#
loop_
_entity.id
_entity.type
_entity.pdbx_description
1 polymer ?
#
loop_
_entity_poly.entity_id
_entity_poly.type
_entity_poly.pdbx_seq_one_letter_code
_entity_poly.pdbx_strand_id
1 'polypeptide(L)'
;MERILDRKTGNAVIVPMDHGISVGPLSGLVDMKKAVDDVSLGGATGVLMHKGLIRYSYRMSGKDVGLIMHLSASTDLGPTSNNKVMVSTIEEAIKAGADAVSVHINFGAEDEPHMLESVGEISRQCSDWGMPLLVMAYPRGPHIKNQFDPDAIAHCARAATELGADIVKVSYTGDVDSFREVCRCALAPVVIAGGPKMNSDMDILNMVYDSMEAGGHGVSIGRNVFQNSNVQGIMKAISSIVLDGYSVEEAAEYLK
;
A
#
# COMPACT_ATOMS: atom_id res chain seq x y z
N MET A 1 -6.63 10.53 -8.53
CA MET A 1 -5.99 9.31 -9.10
C MET A 1 -4.67 9.62 -9.81
N GLU A 2 -4.60 10.57 -10.75
CA GLU A 2 -3.40 10.86 -11.58
C GLU A 2 -2.12 11.27 -10.81
N ARG A 3 -2.22 11.57 -9.53
CA ARG A 3 -1.05 11.82 -8.67
C ARG A 3 -0.54 10.57 -7.95
N ILE A 4 -1.32 9.49 -7.98
CA ILE A 4 -0.98 8.20 -7.35
C ILE A 4 -0.64 7.16 -8.41
N LEU A 5 -1.43 7.10 -9.48
CA LEU A 5 -1.17 6.23 -10.63
C LEU A 5 -0.37 7.00 -11.68
N ASP A 6 0.66 6.38 -12.22
CA ASP A 6 1.40 6.94 -13.36
C ASP A 6 0.47 7.09 -14.57
N ARG A 7 0.51 8.25 -15.22
CA ARG A 7 -0.41 8.58 -16.33
C ARG A 7 -0.22 7.74 -17.59
N LYS A 8 0.96 7.17 -17.79
CA LYS A 8 1.27 6.39 -18.99
C LYS A 8 0.88 4.94 -18.85
N THR A 9 1.18 4.38 -17.67
CA THR A 9 1.02 2.95 -17.41
C THR A 9 -0.25 2.62 -16.64
N GLY A 10 -0.79 3.56 -15.87
CA GLY A 10 -1.87 3.30 -14.90
C GLY A 10 -1.39 2.56 -13.65
N ASN A 11 -0.07 2.40 -13.47
CA ASN A 11 0.52 1.67 -12.37
C ASN A 11 0.94 2.60 -11.21
N ALA A 12 1.15 2.02 -10.03
CA ALA A 12 1.55 2.75 -8.83
C ALA A 12 2.76 2.12 -8.13
N VAL A 13 3.65 2.99 -7.64
CA VAL A 13 4.74 2.62 -6.72
C VAL A 13 4.55 3.40 -5.43
N ILE A 14 3.84 2.80 -4.49
CA ILE A 14 3.45 3.42 -3.22
C ILE A 14 4.38 2.94 -2.11
N VAL A 15 4.86 3.86 -1.27
CA VAL A 15 5.63 3.50 -0.07
C VAL A 15 4.83 3.86 1.19
N PRO A 16 4.22 2.86 1.86
CA PRO A 16 3.53 3.08 3.12
C PRO A 16 4.52 3.27 4.26
N MET A 17 4.29 4.33 5.05
CA MET A 17 5.06 4.75 6.22
C MET A 17 4.17 4.87 7.47
N ASP A 18 3.04 4.17 7.46
CA ASP A 18 2.01 4.16 8.52
C ASP A 18 2.29 3.18 9.67
N HIS A 19 3.40 2.47 9.61
CA HIS A 19 3.73 1.37 10.54
C HIS A 19 3.93 1.80 12.00
N GLY A 20 4.37 3.04 12.24
CA GLY A 20 4.76 3.51 13.58
C GLY A 20 3.66 3.42 14.63
N ILE A 21 2.40 3.61 14.25
CA ILE A 21 1.28 3.49 15.19
C ILE A 21 1.03 2.03 15.61
N SER A 22 1.28 1.09 14.70
CA SER A 22 1.07 -0.34 14.98
C SER A 22 2.18 -0.95 15.81
N VAL A 23 3.44 -0.75 15.40
CA VAL A 23 4.61 -1.48 15.92
C VAL A 23 5.64 -0.60 16.63
N GLY A 24 5.36 0.70 16.77
CA GLY A 24 6.30 1.66 17.34
C GLY A 24 7.31 2.21 16.32
N PRO A 25 8.36 2.90 16.79
CA PRO A 25 9.36 3.51 15.92
C PRO A 25 10.18 2.45 15.18
N LEU A 26 10.23 2.56 13.85
CA LEU A 26 11.01 1.68 12.98
C LEU A 26 12.25 2.39 12.44
N SER A 27 13.33 1.64 12.27
CA SER A 27 14.49 2.10 11.49
C SER A 27 14.06 2.49 10.07
N GLY A 28 14.61 3.57 9.55
CA GLY A 28 14.24 4.13 8.26
C GLY A 28 13.06 5.12 8.30
N LEU A 29 12.26 5.17 9.39
CA LEU A 29 11.17 6.14 9.58
C LEU A 29 11.42 7.12 10.74
N VAL A 30 12.60 7.14 11.34
CA VAL A 30 12.97 8.09 12.41
C VAL A 30 13.14 9.49 11.82
N ASP A 31 13.77 9.61 10.65
CA ASP A 31 13.85 10.83 9.86
C ASP A 31 12.87 10.76 8.70
N MET A 32 11.64 11.23 8.92
CA MET A 32 10.57 11.18 7.93
C MET A 32 10.86 12.03 6.69
N LYS A 33 11.57 13.16 6.85
CA LYS A 33 11.97 14.00 5.71
C LYS A 33 12.91 13.23 4.79
N LYS A 34 13.97 12.64 5.35
CA LYS A 34 14.91 11.84 4.60
C LYS A 34 14.22 10.63 3.94
N ALA A 35 13.35 9.93 4.67
CA ALA A 35 12.63 8.77 4.13
C ALA A 35 11.78 9.14 2.91
N VAL A 36 11.01 10.23 2.97
CA VAL A 36 10.22 10.72 1.82
C VAL A 36 11.11 11.19 0.68
N ASP A 37 12.21 11.86 0.98
CA ASP A 37 13.17 12.31 -0.02
C ASP A 37 13.80 11.14 -0.77
N ASP A 38 14.26 10.11 -0.06
CA ASP A 38 14.91 8.95 -0.68
C ASP A 38 13.95 8.16 -1.59
N VAL A 39 12.71 7.90 -1.14
CA VAL A 39 11.75 7.15 -1.97
C VAL A 39 11.26 7.97 -3.16
N SER A 40 11.10 9.29 -3.02
CA SER A 40 10.73 10.18 -4.12
C SER A 40 11.81 10.21 -5.20
N LEU A 41 13.09 10.29 -4.81
CA LEU A 41 14.23 10.24 -5.72
C LEU A 41 14.37 8.88 -6.41
N GLY A 42 13.90 7.82 -5.76
CA GLY A 42 13.86 6.47 -6.30
C GLY A 42 12.66 6.18 -7.20
N GLY A 43 11.74 7.14 -7.43
CA GLY A 43 10.64 6.97 -8.38
C GLY A 43 9.31 6.54 -7.75
N ALA A 44 9.12 6.70 -6.44
CA ALA A 44 7.81 6.49 -5.82
C ALA A 44 6.76 7.42 -6.44
N THR A 45 5.59 6.88 -6.79
CA THR A 45 4.43 7.67 -7.24
C THR A 45 3.63 8.21 -6.06
N GLY A 46 3.66 7.52 -4.91
CA GLY A 46 2.94 7.92 -3.71
C GLY A 46 3.61 7.50 -2.42
N VAL A 47 3.42 8.29 -1.37
CA VAL A 47 3.75 7.94 0.02
C VAL A 47 2.47 7.89 0.83
N LEU A 48 2.40 6.96 1.79
CA LEU A 48 1.22 6.75 2.61
C LEU A 48 1.58 6.87 4.09
N MET A 49 0.87 7.70 4.84
CA MET A 49 1.16 7.94 6.26
C MET A 49 -0.04 8.47 7.04
N HIS A 50 0.04 8.40 8.36
CA HIS A 50 -0.95 9.01 9.26
C HIS A 50 -0.79 10.53 9.35
N LYS A 51 -1.89 11.24 9.65
CA LYS A 51 -1.98 12.71 9.74
C LYS A 51 -0.87 13.36 10.57
N GLY A 52 -0.46 12.75 11.67
CA GLY A 52 0.58 13.30 12.55
C GLY A 52 1.96 13.35 11.92
N LEU A 53 2.27 12.48 10.96
CA LEU A 53 3.57 12.42 10.29
C LEU A 53 3.68 13.38 9.11
N ILE A 54 2.57 13.84 8.52
CA ILE A 54 2.56 14.66 7.31
C ILE A 54 3.39 15.93 7.49
N ARG A 55 3.29 16.60 8.64
CA ARG A 55 4.06 17.83 8.96
C ARG A 55 5.58 17.62 9.11
N TYR A 56 6.01 16.37 9.33
CA TYR A 56 7.43 16.01 9.45
C TYR A 56 7.99 15.39 8.17
N SER A 57 7.14 15.11 7.19
CA SER A 57 7.47 14.39 5.95
C SER A 57 7.49 15.32 4.75
N TYR A 58 8.12 16.41 4.83
CA TYR A 58 8.11 17.48 3.89
C TYR A 58 8.30 17.10 2.40
N ARG A 59 7.21 17.09 1.64
CA ARG A 59 7.17 16.86 0.19
C ARG A 59 7.64 18.10 -0.58
N MET A 60 8.89 18.47 -0.42
CA MET A 60 9.37 19.76 -0.92
C MET A 60 10.33 19.65 -2.09
N SER A 61 10.59 20.77 -2.66
CA SER A 61 11.68 21.01 -3.61
C SER A 61 11.45 20.31 -4.97
N GLY A 62 10.24 20.38 -5.50
CA GLY A 62 9.91 19.87 -6.83
C GLY A 62 9.78 18.36 -6.91
N LYS A 63 9.75 17.66 -5.79
CA LYS A 63 9.45 16.23 -5.74
C LYS A 63 7.95 16.05 -5.72
N ASP A 64 7.40 15.69 -6.86
CA ASP A 64 5.96 15.57 -7.05
C ASP A 64 5.49 14.15 -6.72
N VAL A 65 5.64 13.72 -5.47
CA VAL A 65 5.11 12.46 -4.96
C VAL A 65 3.72 12.67 -4.37
N GLY A 66 2.77 11.81 -4.74
CA GLY A 66 1.40 11.85 -4.21
C GLY A 66 1.35 11.54 -2.70
N LEU A 67 0.41 12.13 -1.99
CA LEU A 67 0.17 11.85 -0.57
C LEU A 67 -1.12 11.07 -0.38
N ILE A 68 -1.02 9.91 0.26
CA ILE A 68 -2.15 9.12 0.71
C ILE A 68 -2.23 9.25 2.24
N MET A 69 -3.31 9.81 2.79
CA MET A 69 -3.49 9.85 4.23
C MET A 69 -4.21 8.60 4.73
N HIS A 70 -3.57 7.87 5.66
CA HIS A 70 -4.17 6.67 6.24
C HIS A 70 -5.10 7.06 7.39
N LEU A 71 -6.37 6.58 7.33
CA LEU A 71 -7.44 7.02 8.20
C LEU A 71 -7.73 6.07 9.36
N SER A 72 -7.37 4.79 9.25
CA SER A 72 -7.66 3.77 10.27
C SER A 72 -6.41 3.30 10.99
N ALA A 73 -6.55 2.86 12.23
CA ALA A 73 -5.41 2.43 13.05
C ALA A 73 -5.76 1.33 14.04
N SER A 74 -4.73 0.62 14.48
CA SER A 74 -4.67 -0.19 15.69
C SER A 74 -3.22 -0.27 16.17
N THR A 75 -2.99 -0.74 17.37
CA THR A 75 -1.63 -0.96 17.91
C THR A 75 -1.44 -2.42 18.31
N ASP A 76 -0.19 -2.90 18.22
CA ASP A 76 0.17 -4.24 18.69
C ASP A 76 0.34 -4.31 20.22
N LEU A 77 0.19 -3.15 20.90
CA LEU A 77 0.11 -3.09 22.37
C LEU A 77 -1.25 -3.54 22.91
N GLY A 78 -2.29 -3.43 22.09
CA GLY A 78 -3.63 -3.84 22.44
C GLY A 78 -3.88 -5.33 22.12
N PRO A 79 -4.91 -5.95 22.74
CA PRO A 79 -5.22 -7.36 22.51
C PRO A 79 -5.84 -7.65 21.15
N THR A 80 -6.31 -6.64 20.43
CA THR A 80 -7.10 -6.77 19.20
C THR A 80 -6.47 -6.00 18.03
N SER A 81 -5.19 -6.27 17.72
CA SER A 81 -4.45 -5.55 16.67
C SER A 81 -5.06 -5.71 15.26
N ASN A 82 -5.88 -6.73 15.03
CA ASN A 82 -6.61 -6.92 13.78
C ASN A 82 -7.85 -6.01 13.65
N ASN A 83 -8.36 -5.44 14.74
CA ASN A 83 -9.51 -4.55 14.71
C ASN A 83 -9.05 -3.11 14.47
N LYS A 84 -9.43 -2.55 13.33
CA LYS A 84 -9.04 -1.19 12.91
C LYS A 84 -10.16 -0.22 13.23
N VAL A 85 -9.81 0.91 13.84
CA VAL A 85 -10.75 2.00 14.13
C VAL A 85 -10.37 3.26 13.37
N MET A 86 -11.36 4.08 13.05
CA MET A 86 -11.12 5.35 12.36
C MET A 86 -10.51 6.37 13.32
N VAL A 87 -9.40 6.98 12.90
CA VAL A 87 -8.64 7.98 13.67
C VAL A 87 -8.49 9.31 12.95
N SER A 88 -9.01 9.38 11.73
CA SER A 88 -8.95 10.59 10.88
C SER A 88 -10.18 10.67 9.98
N THR A 89 -10.46 11.88 9.46
CA THR A 89 -11.59 12.15 8.55
C THR A 89 -11.11 12.57 7.16
N ILE A 90 -12.03 12.59 6.18
CA ILE A 90 -11.76 13.09 4.83
C ILE A 90 -11.41 14.58 4.85
N GLU A 91 -12.09 15.38 5.69
CA GLU A 91 -11.81 16.81 5.81
C GLU A 91 -10.40 17.07 6.37
N GLU A 92 -9.93 16.24 7.30
CA GLU A 92 -8.53 16.31 7.76
C GLU A 92 -7.55 16.01 6.62
N ALA A 93 -7.87 15.02 5.77
CA ALA A 93 -7.05 14.68 4.62
C ALA A 93 -6.99 15.81 3.58
N ILE A 94 -8.13 16.42 3.27
CA ILE A 94 -8.23 17.58 2.36
C ILE A 94 -7.40 18.74 2.91
N LYS A 95 -7.54 19.08 4.20
CA LYS A 95 -6.76 20.14 4.85
C LYS A 95 -5.26 19.87 4.86
N ALA A 96 -4.86 18.60 4.91
CA ALA A 96 -3.46 18.18 4.84
C ALA A 96 -2.90 18.17 3.41
N GLY A 97 -3.73 18.41 2.40
CA GLY A 97 -3.35 18.35 0.99
C GLY A 97 -3.09 16.93 0.49
N ALA A 98 -3.84 15.96 1.00
CA ALA A 98 -3.77 14.59 0.52
C ALA A 98 -4.40 14.46 -0.88
N ASP A 99 -3.78 13.64 -1.72
CA ASP A 99 -4.22 13.31 -3.07
C ASP A 99 -5.14 12.08 -3.10
N ALA A 100 -5.10 11.28 -2.03
CA ALA A 100 -5.94 10.12 -1.78
C ALA A 100 -6.00 9.83 -0.28
N VAL A 101 -6.91 8.95 0.10
CA VAL A 101 -6.97 8.38 1.46
C VAL A 101 -6.88 6.87 1.42
N SER A 102 -6.58 6.26 2.58
CA SER A 102 -6.60 4.82 2.71
C SER A 102 -7.23 4.36 4.01
N VAL A 103 -7.83 3.19 3.97
CA VAL A 103 -8.34 2.46 5.13
C VAL A 103 -7.84 1.01 5.10
N HIS A 104 -7.85 0.37 6.25
CA HIS A 104 -7.43 -1.02 6.39
C HIS A 104 -8.58 -1.84 6.97
N ILE A 105 -8.91 -2.95 6.32
CA ILE A 105 -9.87 -3.93 6.80
C ILE A 105 -9.23 -5.32 6.84
N ASN A 106 -9.46 -6.04 7.94
CA ASN A 106 -9.10 -7.44 8.10
C ASN A 106 -10.37 -8.29 8.04
N PHE A 107 -10.59 -8.96 6.91
CA PHE A 107 -11.70 -9.89 6.73
C PHE A 107 -11.48 -11.16 7.54
N GLY A 108 -12.48 -11.57 8.30
CA GLY A 108 -12.40 -12.68 9.25
C GLY A 108 -11.93 -12.29 10.65
N ALA A 109 -11.66 -11.01 10.93
CA ALA A 109 -11.41 -10.50 12.27
C ALA A 109 -12.69 -10.50 13.13
N GLU A 110 -12.54 -10.47 14.45
CA GLU A 110 -13.69 -10.49 15.37
C GLU A 110 -14.62 -9.28 15.18
N ASP A 111 -14.06 -8.13 14.85
CA ASP A 111 -14.79 -6.86 14.65
C ASP A 111 -14.95 -6.50 13.15
N GLU A 112 -14.97 -7.49 12.28
CA GLU A 112 -15.18 -7.30 10.84
C GLU A 112 -16.43 -6.47 10.50
N PRO A 113 -17.61 -6.69 11.13
CA PRO A 113 -18.81 -5.91 10.81
C PRO A 113 -18.62 -4.40 11.01
N HIS A 114 -17.93 -3.99 12.06
CA HIS A 114 -17.64 -2.58 12.32
C HIS A 114 -16.63 -2.01 11.32
N MET A 115 -15.63 -2.80 10.89
CA MET A 115 -14.70 -2.38 9.86
C MET A 115 -15.39 -2.26 8.50
N LEU A 116 -16.33 -3.15 8.14
CA LEU A 116 -17.15 -3.06 6.93
C LEU A 116 -17.99 -1.76 6.92
N GLU A 117 -18.67 -1.45 8.04
CA GLU A 117 -19.42 -0.22 8.22
C GLU A 117 -18.53 1.01 8.03
N SER A 118 -17.34 1.02 8.65
CA SER A 118 -16.36 2.09 8.54
C SER A 118 -15.87 2.31 7.11
N VAL A 119 -15.56 1.23 6.37
CA VAL A 119 -15.16 1.33 4.95
C VAL A 119 -16.30 1.89 4.10
N GLY A 120 -17.53 1.42 4.31
CA GLY A 120 -18.71 1.92 3.59
C GLY A 120 -18.96 3.42 3.83
N GLU A 121 -18.83 3.86 5.07
CA GLU A 121 -18.97 5.28 5.43
C GLU A 121 -17.88 6.14 4.80
N ILE A 122 -16.62 5.73 4.86
CA ILE A 122 -15.50 6.44 4.23
C ILE A 122 -15.65 6.46 2.71
N SER A 123 -16.06 5.35 2.08
CA SER A 123 -16.29 5.29 0.64
C SER A 123 -17.36 6.30 0.20
N ARG A 124 -18.45 6.41 0.94
CA ARG A 124 -19.49 7.43 0.67
C ARG A 124 -18.93 8.84 0.76
N GLN A 125 -18.18 9.16 1.83
CA GLN A 125 -17.54 10.47 1.99
C GLN A 125 -16.51 10.73 0.87
N CYS A 126 -15.74 9.73 0.47
CA CYS A 126 -14.80 9.83 -0.66
C CYS A 126 -15.53 10.22 -1.95
N SER A 127 -16.70 9.61 -2.21
CA SER A 127 -17.54 9.96 -3.36
C SER A 127 -18.04 11.40 -3.30
N ASP A 128 -18.50 11.86 -2.11
CA ASP A 128 -18.99 13.22 -1.91
C ASP A 128 -17.90 14.28 -2.19
N TRP A 129 -16.65 13.99 -1.85
CA TRP A 129 -15.52 14.90 -1.99
C TRP A 129 -14.68 14.68 -3.26
N GLY A 130 -14.96 13.64 -4.05
CA GLY A 130 -14.12 13.24 -5.18
C GLY A 130 -12.71 12.78 -4.74
N MET A 131 -12.57 12.22 -3.54
CA MET A 131 -11.32 11.77 -2.95
C MET A 131 -11.07 10.29 -3.30
N PRO A 132 -9.96 9.94 -3.96
CA PRO A 132 -9.62 8.54 -4.23
C PRO A 132 -9.42 7.73 -2.96
N LEU A 133 -9.94 6.48 -2.94
CA LEU A 133 -9.88 5.55 -1.80
C LEU A 133 -9.03 4.32 -2.12
N LEU A 134 -7.96 4.12 -1.36
CA LEU A 134 -7.20 2.88 -1.33
C LEU A 134 -7.65 2.03 -0.14
N VAL A 135 -8.10 0.80 -0.38
CA VAL A 135 -8.47 -0.15 0.68
C VAL A 135 -7.39 -1.22 0.81
N MET A 136 -6.80 -1.32 2.00
CA MET A 136 -5.92 -2.43 2.38
C MET A 136 -6.78 -3.57 2.88
N ALA A 137 -6.88 -4.66 2.11
CA ALA A 137 -7.81 -5.77 2.34
C ALA A 137 -7.04 -7.06 2.58
N TYR A 138 -7.13 -7.60 3.81
CA TYR A 138 -6.39 -8.81 4.16
C TYR A 138 -7.29 -9.85 4.83
N PRO A 139 -7.15 -11.14 4.47
CA PRO A 139 -7.79 -12.22 5.22
C PRO A 139 -7.01 -12.47 6.52
N ARG A 140 -7.50 -11.94 7.64
CA ARG A 140 -6.88 -12.06 8.97
C ARG A 140 -7.92 -12.15 10.06
N GLY A 141 -7.86 -13.21 10.83
CA GLY A 141 -8.79 -13.42 11.93
C GLY A 141 -8.71 -14.84 12.46
N PRO A 142 -9.47 -15.17 13.52
CA PRO A 142 -9.37 -16.45 14.20
C PRO A 142 -9.76 -17.66 13.33
N HIS A 143 -10.56 -17.44 12.28
CA HIS A 143 -10.99 -18.50 11.36
C HIS A 143 -10.16 -18.56 10.06
N ILE A 144 -9.21 -17.64 9.86
CA ILE A 144 -8.34 -17.62 8.69
C ILE A 144 -7.13 -18.52 8.93
N LYS A 145 -7.10 -19.68 8.26
CA LYS A 145 -6.02 -20.67 8.38
C LYS A 145 -4.75 -20.25 7.64
N ASN A 146 -4.91 -19.59 6.50
CA ASN A 146 -3.81 -19.13 5.66
C ASN A 146 -4.14 -17.74 5.09
N GLN A 147 -3.40 -16.72 5.52
CA GLN A 147 -3.56 -15.34 5.02
C GLN A 147 -3.06 -15.14 3.58
N PHE A 148 -2.40 -16.14 2.99
CA PHE A 148 -1.92 -16.14 1.61
C PHE A 148 -2.74 -17.07 0.71
N ASP A 149 -3.88 -17.57 1.19
CA ASP A 149 -4.81 -18.37 0.41
C ASP A 149 -5.37 -17.55 -0.75
N PRO A 150 -5.21 -17.99 -2.02
CA PRO A 150 -5.62 -17.22 -3.19
C PRO A 150 -7.12 -16.90 -3.21
N ASP A 151 -7.98 -17.85 -2.82
CA ASP A 151 -9.43 -17.66 -2.81
C ASP A 151 -9.85 -16.63 -1.75
N ALA A 152 -9.21 -16.67 -0.57
CA ALA A 152 -9.45 -15.69 0.48
C ALA A 152 -8.96 -14.29 0.07
N ILE A 153 -7.81 -14.18 -0.59
CA ILE A 153 -7.29 -12.90 -1.11
C ILE A 153 -8.20 -12.36 -2.22
N ALA A 154 -8.64 -13.20 -3.15
CA ALA A 154 -9.57 -12.80 -4.21
C ALA A 154 -10.90 -12.31 -3.64
N HIS A 155 -11.43 -12.99 -2.62
CA HIS A 155 -12.64 -12.56 -1.90
C HIS A 155 -12.42 -11.18 -1.26
N CYS A 156 -11.33 -10.97 -0.52
CA CYS A 156 -11.00 -9.67 0.09
C CYS A 156 -10.89 -8.55 -0.96
N ALA A 157 -10.21 -8.83 -2.09
CA ALA A 157 -10.05 -7.86 -3.16
C ALA A 157 -11.41 -7.48 -3.79
N ARG A 158 -12.26 -8.47 -4.04
CA ARG A 158 -13.60 -8.26 -4.58
C ARG A 158 -14.49 -7.48 -3.62
N ALA A 159 -14.52 -7.86 -2.35
CA ALA A 159 -15.32 -7.19 -1.34
C ALA A 159 -14.88 -5.72 -1.17
N ALA A 160 -13.58 -5.43 -1.15
CA ALA A 160 -13.07 -4.06 -1.09
C ALA A 160 -13.53 -3.22 -2.30
N THR A 161 -13.52 -3.80 -3.51
CA THR A 161 -14.01 -3.11 -4.71
C THR A 161 -15.51 -2.84 -4.63
N GLU A 162 -16.31 -3.80 -4.18
CA GLU A 162 -17.76 -3.62 -4.03
C GLU A 162 -18.11 -2.60 -2.94
N LEU A 163 -17.24 -2.40 -1.96
CA LEU A 163 -17.34 -1.33 -0.97
C LEU A 163 -16.89 0.04 -1.49
N GLY A 164 -16.42 0.14 -2.72
CA GLY A 164 -16.08 1.39 -3.39
C GLY A 164 -14.59 1.77 -3.37
N ALA A 165 -13.69 0.78 -3.25
CA ALA A 165 -12.26 1.05 -3.41
C ALA A 165 -11.91 1.43 -4.85
N ASP A 166 -11.15 2.51 -5.03
CA ASP A 166 -10.53 2.89 -6.30
C ASP A 166 -9.23 2.15 -6.56
N ILE A 167 -8.52 1.75 -5.49
CA ILE A 167 -7.32 0.91 -5.51
C ILE A 167 -7.44 -0.10 -4.39
N VAL A 168 -7.12 -1.37 -4.67
CA VAL A 168 -7.11 -2.42 -3.67
C VAL A 168 -5.68 -2.87 -3.40
N LYS A 169 -5.29 -2.91 -2.12
CA LYS A 169 -4.00 -3.46 -1.68
C LYS A 169 -4.22 -4.79 -0.99
N VAL A 170 -3.56 -5.84 -1.52
CA VAL A 170 -3.60 -7.21 -0.99
C VAL A 170 -2.22 -7.82 -0.84
N SER A 171 -2.11 -8.98 -0.20
CA SER A 171 -0.88 -9.78 -0.24
C SER A 171 -0.73 -10.45 -1.61
N TYR A 172 0.52 -10.61 -2.08
CA TYR A 172 0.82 -11.48 -3.21
C TYR A 172 0.62 -12.94 -2.78
N THR A 173 0.03 -13.75 -3.64
CA THR A 173 -0.29 -15.17 -3.36
C THR A 173 0.93 -16.09 -3.39
N GLY A 174 2.04 -15.62 -3.99
CA GLY A 174 3.28 -16.38 -4.15
C GLY A 174 3.39 -17.10 -5.51
N ASP A 175 2.39 -16.98 -6.36
CA ASP A 175 2.30 -17.64 -7.66
C ASP A 175 1.59 -16.76 -8.67
N VAL A 176 2.10 -16.69 -9.91
CA VAL A 176 1.58 -15.80 -10.98
C VAL A 176 0.16 -16.18 -11.39
N ASP A 177 -0.13 -17.46 -11.54
CA ASP A 177 -1.43 -17.90 -12.04
C ASP A 177 -2.55 -17.66 -11.02
N SER A 178 -2.29 -17.98 -9.75
CA SER A 178 -3.23 -17.71 -8.67
C SER A 178 -3.43 -16.21 -8.45
N PHE A 179 -2.38 -15.40 -8.58
CA PHE A 179 -2.52 -13.95 -8.44
C PHE A 179 -3.23 -13.29 -9.63
N ARG A 180 -3.09 -13.86 -10.83
CA ARG A 180 -3.87 -13.42 -12.01
C ARG A 180 -5.37 -13.52 -11.76
N GLU A 181 -5.80 -14.58 -11.08
CA GLU A 181 -7.20 -14.73 -10.70
C GLU A 181 -7.64 -13.67 -9.68
N VAL A 182 -6.80 -13.33 -8.71
CA VAL A 182 -7.05 -12.22 -7.77
C VAL A 182 -7.26 -10.90 -8.53
N CYS A 183 -6.35 -10.56 -9.45
CA CYS A 183 -6.44 -9.34 -10.25
C CYS A 183 -7.71 -9.30 -11.10
N ARG A 184 -8.06 -10.43 -11.75
CA ARG A 184 -9.28 -10.57 -12.57
C ARG A 184 -10.55 -10.38 -11.75
N CYS A 185 -10.58 -10.89 -10.52
CA CYS A 185 -11.77 -10.84 -9.65
C CYS A 185 -11.96 -9.48 -8.97
N ALA A 186 -10.89 -8.72 -8.77
CA ALA A 186 -10.93 -7.45 -8.04
C ALA A 186 -11.73 -6.36 -8.79
N LEU A 187 -11.64 -6.27 -10.12
CA LEU A 187 -12.18 -5.22 -10.99
C LEU A 187 -11.58 -3.82 -10.81
N ALA A 188 -11.05 -3.49 -9.63
CA ALA A 188 -10.27 -2.28 -9.39
C ALA A 188 -8.76 -2.59 -9.53
N PRO A 189 -7.91 -1.58 -9.81
CA PRO A 189 -6.46 -1.73 -9.78
C PRO A 189 -5.97 -2.38 -8.49
N VAL A 190 -5.16 -3.46 -8.62
CA VAL A 190 -4.61 -4.21 -7.49
C VAL A 190 -3.13 -3.88 -7.32
N VAL A 191 -2.73 -3.48 -6.12
CA VAL A 191 -1.32 -3.29 -5.74
C VAL A 191 -0.93 -4.29 -4.66
N ILE A 192 0.28 -4.86 -4.74
CA ILE A 192 0.73 -5.83 -3.75
C ILE A 192 1.34 -5.18 -2.51
N ALA A 193 1.13 -5.82 -1.36
CA ALA A 193 1.84 -5.51 -0.12
C ALA A 193 3.20 -6.20 -0.10
N GLY A 194 4.21 -5.51 0.47
CA GLY A 194 5.56 -6.08 0.60
C GLY A 194 5.74 -7.15 1.69
N GLY A 195 4.74 -7.36 2.52
CA GLY A 195 4.83 -8.33 3.61
C GLY A 195 5.89 -7.99 4.68
N PRO A 196 6.38 -8.99 5.43
CA PRO A 196 7.54 -8.87 6.30
C PRO A 196 8.81 -8.49 5.52
N LYS A 197 9.87 -8.06 6.23
CA LYS A 197 11.17 -7.84 5.59
C LYS A 197 11.68 -9.16 5.01
N MET A 198 11.99 -9.14 3.71
CA MET A 198 12.53 -10.29 2.96
C MET A 198 14.04 -10.41 3.14
N ASN A 199 14.59 -11.58 2.83
CA ASN A 199 16.00 -11.88 3.06
C ASN A 199 16.93 -11.31 1.99
N SER A 200 16.43 -11.12 0.77
CA SER A 200 17.22 -10.54 -0.34
C SER A 200 16.41 -9.54 -1.16
N ASP A 201 17.12 -8.59 -1.78
CA ASP A 201 16.52 -7.64 -2.71
C ASP A 201 16.01 -8.35 -3.97
N MET A 202 16.67 -9.41 -4.40
CA MET A 202 16.22 -10.21 -5.56
C MET A 202 14.86 -10.87 -5.32
N ASP A 203 14.59 -11.36 -4.11
CA ASP A 203 13.26 -11.92 -3.77
C ASP A 203 12.16 -10.85 -3.89
N ILE A 204 12.48 -9.61 -3.50
CA ILE A 204 11.57 -8.48 -3.64
C ILE A 204 11.31 -8.18 -5.12
N LEU A 205 12.36 -8.11 -5.96
CA LEU A 205 12.22 -7.81 -7.38
C LEU A 205 11.45 -8.92 -8.12
N ASN A 206 11.72 -10.20 -7.82
CA ASN A 206 10.97 -11.31 -8.38
C ASN A 206 9.47 -11.23 -8.00
N MET A 207 9.16 -11.00 -6.73
CA MET A 207 7.76 -10.85 -6.28
C MET A 207 7.05 -9.69 -7.01
N VAL A 208 7.74 -8.56 -7.20
CA VAL A 208 7.21 -7.40 -7.92
C VAL A 208 6.96 -7.76 -9.37
N TYR A 209 7.96 -8.33 -10.04
CA TYR A 209 7.87 -8.75 -11.44
C TYR A 209 6.72 -9.73 -11.67
N ASP A 210 6.67 -10.80 -10.88
CA ASP A 210 5.61 -11.83 -10.96
C ASP A 210 4.21 -11.23 -10.75
N SER A 211 4.08 -10.29 -9.82
CA SER A 211 2.79 -9.63 -9.61
C SER A 211 2.36 -8.76 -10.80
N MET A 212 3.30 -8.12 -11.49
CA MET A 212 3.02 -7.35 -12.72
C MET A 212 2.64 -8.27 -13.88
N GLU A 213 3.36 -9.39 -14.07
CA GLU A 213 3.04 -10.44 -15.05
C GLU A 213 1.63 -11.05 -14.82
N ALA A 214 1.19 -11.10 -13.59
CA ALA A 214 -0.15 -11.56 -13.22
C ALA A 214 -1.26 -10.52 -13.53
N GLY A 215 -0.91 -9.30 -13.95
CA GLY A 215 -1.86 -8.22 -14.21
C GLY A 215 -2.10 -7.29 -13.01
N GLY A 216 -1.17 -7.28 -12.05
CA GLY A 216 -1.15 -6.27 -10.98
C GLY A 216 -0.89 -4.87 -11.53
N HIS A 217 -1.31 -3.86 -10.77
CA HIS A 217 -1.14 -2.44 -11.12
C HIS A 217 -0.07 -1.76 -10.24
N GLY A 218 0.88 -2.54 -9.73
CA GLY A 218 2.00 -2.02 -8.98
C GLY A 218 2.08 -2.49 -7.54
N VAL A 219 2.73 -1.67 -6.72
CA VAL A 219 3.15 -2.06 -5.38
C VAL A 219 2.79 -1.04 -4.31
N SER A 220 2.61 -1.52 -3.08
CA SER A 220 2.56 -0.69 -1.87
C SER A 220 3.45 -1.34 -0.80
N ILE A 221 4.78 -1.16 -0.96
CA ILE A 221 5.84 -1.84 -0.21
C ILE A 221 6.54 -0.85 0.74
N GLY A 222 6.54 -1.15 2.03
CA GLY A 222 7.11 -0.30 3.08
C GLY A 222 8.46 -0.79 3.59
N ARG A 223 8.47 -1.75 4.53
CA ARG A 223 9.66 -2.23 5.27
C ARG A 223 10.80 -2.67 4.37
N ASN A 224 10.51 -3.35 3.29
CA ASN A 224 11.51 -3.80 2.32
C ASN A 224 12.18 -2.65 1.57
N VAL A 225 11.59 -1.46 1.59
CA VAL A 225 12.14 -0.22 1.00
C VAL A 225 12.83 0.62 2.07
N PHE A 226 12.09 1.19 3.03
CA PHE A 226 12.66 2.18 3.94
C PHE A 226 13.63 1.60 4.99
N GLN A 227 13.68 0.28 5.16
CA GLN A 227 14.70 -0.42 5.96
C GLN A 227 15.83 -1.02 5.11
N ASN A 228 15.86 -0.74 3.81
CA ASN A 228 16.96 -1.14 2.95
C ASN A 228 18.19 -0.25 3.20
N SER A 229 19.38 -0.80 3.06
CA SER A 229 20.62 -0.02 3.17
C SER A 229 20.82 0.95 2.00
N ASN A 230 20.24 0.62 0.82
CA ASN A 230 20.23 1.43 -0.39
C ASN A 230 18.78 1.73 -0.81
N VAL A 231 18.10 2.63 -0.07
CA VAL A 231 16.69 2.97 -0.28
C VAL A 231 16.43 3.46 -1.72
N GLN A 232 17.30 4.33 -2.24
CA GLN A 232 17.13 4.87 -3.60
C GLN A 232 17.35 3.80 -4.67
N GLY A 233 18.32 2.90 -4.47
CA GLY A 233 18.61 1.81 -5.41
C GLY A 233 17.45 0.83 -5.51
N ILE A 234 16.98 0.31 -4.37
CA ILE A 234 15.84 -0.63 -4.37
C ILE A 234 14.56 0.02 -4.92
N MET A 235 14.33 1.31 -4.63
CA MET A 235 13.19 2.03 -5.18
C MET A 235 13.28 2.19 -6.70
N LYS A 236 14.46 2.55 -7.25
CA LYS A 236 14.67 2.64 -8.69
C LYS A 236 14.43 1.29 -9.37
N ALA A 237 14.95 0.21 -8.77
CA ALA A 237 14.74 -1.14 -9.27
C ALA A 237 13.25 -1.52 -9.31
N ILE A 238 12.52 -1.29 -8.22
CA ILE A 238 11.07 -1.54 -8.17
C ILE A 238 10.34 -0.66 -9.19
N SER A 239 10.66 0.63 -9.25
CA SER A 239 10.00 1.57 -10.17
C SER A 239 10.24 1.21 -11.63
N SER A 240 11.45 0.77 -12.00
CA SER A 240 11.74 0.36 -13.39
C SER A 240 10.95 -0.87 -13.82
N ILE A 241 10.72 -1.85 -12.92
CA ILE A 241 9.85 -2.99 -13.22
C ILE A 241 8.40 -2.50 -13.40
N VAL A 242 7.89 -1.72 -12.46
CA VAL A 242 6.46 -1.35 -12.41
C VAL A 242 6.08 -0.33 -13.47
N LEU A 243 6.93 0.67 -13.72
CA LEU A 243 6.61 1.82 -14.58
C LEU A 243 7.22 1.72 -15.98
N ASP A 244 8.37 1.06 -16.11
CA ASP A 244 9.11 0.99 -17.37
C ASP A 244 9.12 -0.42 -18.00
N GLY A 245 8.62 -1.45 -17.27
CA GLY A 245 8.53 -2.83 -17.78
C GLY A 245 9.87 -3.56 -17.86
N TYR A 246 10.84 -3.20 -17.00
CA TYR A 246 12.15 -3.86 -16.96
C TYR A 246 12.03 -5.29 -16.44
N SER A 247 12.92 -6.17 -16.94
CA SER A 247 13.14 -7.48 -16.32
C SER A 247 13.82 -7.35 -14.96
N VAL A 248 13.80 -8.42 -14.19
CA VAL A 248 14.44 -8.46 -12.85
C VAL A 248 15.96 -8.21 -12.99
N GLU A 249 16.59 -8.78 -14.01
CA GLU A 249 18.03 -8.63 -14.28
C GLU A 249 18.41 -7.17 -14.61
N GLU A 250 17.62 -6.51 -15.45
CA GLU A 250 17.83 -5.10 -15.79
C GLU A 250 17.63 -4.20 -14.57
N ALA A 251 16.58 -4.44 -13.79
CA ALA A 251 16.29 -3.68 -12.59
C ALA A 251 17.36 -3.87 -11.50
N ALA A 252 17.94 -5.06 -11.38
CA ALA A 252 18.98 -5.36 -10.41
C ALA A 252 20.27 -4.53 -10.58
N GLU A 253 20.49 -3.95 -11.75
CA GLU A 253 21.61 -3.03 -11.97
C GLU A 253 21.59 -1.78 -11.07
N TYR A 254 20.40 -1.36 -10.61
CA TYR A 254 20.26 -0.25 -9.67
C TYR A 254 20.64 -0.60 -8.21
N LEU A 255 20.86 -1.88 -7.93
CA LEU A 255 21.29 -2.34 -6.58
C LEU A 255 22.81 -2.26 -6.37
N LYS A 256 23.57 -2.11 -7.45
CA LYS A 256 25.04 -1.97 -7.45
C LYS A 256 25.42 -0.54 -7.03
#